data_53627331159af193d5e700af713161b8
#
_entry.id   53627331159af193d5e700af713161b8
#
_cell.length_a   1.000
_cell.length_b   1.000
_cell.length_c   1.000
_cell.angle_alpha   90.00
_cell.angle_beta   90.00
_cell.angle_gamma   90.00
#
_symmetry.space_group_name_H-M   'P 1'
#
loop_
_entity.id
_entity.type
_entity.pdbx_description
1 polymer ?
#
loop_
_entity_poly.entity_id
_entity_poly.type
_entity_poly.pdbx_seq_one_letter_code
_entity_poly.pdbx_strand_id
1 'polypeptide(L)'
;MDIENDLLCFFNFRSPYAYIGIKKTIDLGLKPVFLPFCYVPKEILEAVTLNNPYKKDYLLEDCKRLFDEEKINLVDEIPADCNWPKVHAAWHIINENNLDLGLTFMLKAFESRFQKGLNIGNKDTIITICNDIGFDSELAINAMEDVEIDNYLKSLTKIMRELKVFGVPTLVYKRERFWGQDRIPYLKSLI
;
A
#
# COMPACT_ATOMS: atom_id res chain seq x y z
N MET A 1 -2.90 17.41 5.75
CA MET A 1 -2.60 17.00 4.34
C MET A 1 -3.02 18.14 3.43
N ASP A 2 -2.09 18.66 2.65
CA ASP A 2 -2.31 19.72 1.64
C ASP A 2 -2.12 19.10 0.24
N ILE A 3 -3.22 18.90 -0.49
CA ILE A 3 -3.21 18.23 -1.80
C ILE A 3 -2.38 18.98 -2.85
N GLU A 4 -2.19 20.30 -2.68
CA GLU A 4 -1.45 21.13 -3.63
C GLU A 4 0.07 21.08 -3.40
N ASN A 5 0.51 20.91 -2.16
CA ASN A 5 1.90 21.06 -1.78
C ASN A 5 2.54 19.77 -1.27
N ASP A 6 1.75 18.86 -0.70
CA ASP A 6 2.29 17.58 -0.20
C ASP A 6 2.58 16.62 -1.36
N LEU A 7 3.65 15.84 -1.23
CA LEU A 7 3.85 14.64 -2.01
C LEU A 7 2.94 13.54 -1.43
N LEU A 8 2.01 13.03 -2.21
CA LEU A 8 1.10 11.96 -1.80
C LEU A 8 1.51 10.63 -2.42
N CYS A 9 1.31 9.51 -1.70
CA CYS A 9 1.51 8.17 -2.24
C CYS A 9 0.31 7.29 -1.92
N PHE A 10 -0.46 6.95 -2.94
CA PHE A 10 -1.55 5.98 -2.82
C PHE A 10 -1.01 4.55 -2.90
N PHE A 11 -1.41 3.72 -1.96
CA PHE A 11 -0.94 2.34 -1.86
C PHE A 11 -2.04 1.37 -1.41
N ASN A 12 -1.80 0.07 -1.65
CA ASN A 12 -2.61 -1.01 -1.09
C ASN A 12 -1.71 -2.21 -0.81
N PHE A 13 -1.85 -2.82 0.35
CA PHE A 13 -1.11 -4.02 0.75
C PHE A 13 -1.34 -5.24 -0.17
N ARG A 14 -2.39 -5.22 -0.97
CA ARG A 14 -2.65 -6.22 -2.00
C ARG A 14 -1.61 -6.21 -3.12
N SER A 15 -1.05 -5.02 -3.42
CA SER A 15 -0.28 -4.78 -4.63
C SER A 15 1.22 -5.04 -4.46
N PRO A 16 1.81 -6.02 -5.16
CA PRO A 16 3.25 -6.20 -5.18
C PRO A 16 3.99 -5.01 -5.81
N TYR A 17 3.38 -4.35 -6.80
CA TYR A 17 3.93 -3.11 -7.38
C TYR A 17 3.99 -1.97 -6.37
N ALA A 18 3.00 -1.89 -5.44
CA ALA A 18 3.03 -0.91 -4.37
C ALA A 18 4.20 -1.19 -3.41
N TYR A 19 4.48 -2.45 -3.10
CA TYR A 19 5.63 -2.82 -2.27
C TYR A 19 6.94 -2.33 -2.89
N ILE A 20 7.21 -2.68 -4.15
CA ILE A 20 8.41 -2.22 -4.88
C ILE A 20 8.46 -0.69 -4.95
N GLY A 21 7.33 -0.04 -5.28
CA GLY A 21 7.28 1.41 -5.37
C GLY A 21 7.55 2.11 -4.04
N ILE A 22 7.04 1.60 -2.93
CA ILE A 22 7.30 2.16 -1.59
C ILE A 22 8.78 2.01 -1.23
N LYS A 23 9.39 0.84 -1.49
CA LYS A 23 10.84 0.67 -1.29
C LYS A 23 11.63 1.70 -2.09
N LYS A 24 11.38 1.83 -3.40
CA LYS A 24 12.03 2.84 -4.25
C LYS A 24 11.82 4.26 -3.75
N THR A 25 10.63 4.57 -3.25
CA THR A 25 10.31 5.89 -2.67
C THR A 25 11.20 6.20 -1.47
N ILE A 26 11.37 5.22 -0.57
CA ILE A 26 12.21 5.33 0.62
C ILE A 26 13.69 5.43 0.23
N ASP A 27 14.17 4.56 -0.65
CA ASP A 27 15.58 4.50 -1.08
C ASP A 27 16.02 5.80 -1.77
N LEU A 28 15.09 6.48 -2.44
CA LEU A 28 15.32 7.80 -3.06
C LEU A 28 15.15 8.97 -2.07
N GLY A 29 14.88 8.69 -0.79
CA GLY A 29 14.72 9.72 0.25
C GLY A 29 13.47 10.58 0.09
N LEU A 30 12.44 10.10 -0.62
CA LEU A 30 11.15 10.76 -0.73
C LEU A 30 10.32 10.50 0.53
N LYS A 31 9.58 11.52 0.98
CA LYS A 31 8.76 11.46 2.20
C LYS A 31 7.29 11.83 1.89
N PRO A 32 6.55 10.96 1.21
CA PRO A 32 5.16 11.24 0.91
C PRO A 32 4.24 11.05 2.12
N VAL A 33 3.08 11.68 2.08
CA VAL A 33 1.93 11.30 2.87
C VAL A 33 1.33 10.05 2.23
N PHE A 34 1.35 8.92 2.95
CA PHE A 34 0.81 7.67 2.45
C PHE A 34 -0.71 7.62 2.64
N LEU A 35 -1.43 7.24 1.57
CA LEU A 35 -2.88 7.19 1.53
C LEU A 35 -3.37 5.80 1.11
N PRO A 36 -4.14 5.11 1.98
CA PRO A 36 -4.75 3.83 1.65
C PRO A 36 -5.65 3.87 0.42
N PHE A 37 -5.44 2.96 -0.53
CA PHE A 37 -6.28 2.73 -1.70
C PHE A 37 -7.06 1.42 -1.52
N CYS A 38 -7.90 1.33 -0.49
CA CYS A 38 -8.58 0.09 -0.09
C CYS A 38 -10.09 0.09 -0.39
N TYR A 39 -10.73 1.25 -0.42
CA TYR A 39 -12.10 1.43 -0.91
C TYR A 39 -12.07 1.99 -2.34
N VAL A 40 -11.98 1.10 -3.32
CA VAL A 40 -11.84 1.52 -4.72
C VAL A 40 -13.22 1.76 -5.33
N PRO A 41 -13.49 2.95 -5.90
CA PRO A 41 -14.74 3.21 -6.62
C PRO A 41 -15.01 2.17 -7.72
N LYS A 42 -16.29 1.79 -7.90
CA LYS A 42 -16.68 0.73 -8.82
C LYS A 42 -16.20 0.98 -10.25
N GLU A 43 -16.32 2.23 -10.70
CA GLU A 43 -15.88 2.67 -12.02
C GLU A 43 -14.36 2.50 -12.25
N ILE A 44 -13.57 2.60 -11.20
CA ILE A 44 -12.13 2.36 -11.23
C ILE A 44 -11.85 0.86 -11.17
N LEU A 45 -12.55 0.14 -10.29
CA LEU A 45 -12.37 -1.29 -10.12
C LEU A 45 -12.66 -2.05 -11.41
N GLU A 46 -13.72 -1.70 -12.15
CA GLU A 46 -14.07 -2.31 -13.42
C GLU A 46 -13.00 -2.10 -14.49
N ALA A 47 -12.34 -0.93 -14.49
CA ALA A 47 -11.26 -0.62 -15.43
C ALA A 47 -9.94 -1.34 -15.11
N VAL A 48 -9.72 -1.67 -13.84
CA VAL A 48 -8.45 -2.28 -13.34
C VAL A 48 -8.58 -3.79 -13.17
N THR A 49 -9.81 -4.33 -13.10
CA THR A 49 -10.02 -5.75 -12.85
C THR A 49 -9.29 -6.63 -13.86
N LEU A 50 -8.62 -7.65 -13.32
CA LEU A 50 -7.85 -8.65 -14.06
C LEU A 50 -8.76 -9.67 -14.79
N ASN A 51 -9.82 -9.18 -15.45
CA ASN A 51 -10.74 -10.01 -16.20
C ASN A 51 -10.13 -10.54 -17.52
N ASN A 52 -8.94 -10.03 -17.86
CA ASN A 52 -8.17 -10.51 -19.00
C ASN A 52 -7.12 -11.52 -18.48
N PRO A 53 -7.22 -12.83 -18.82
CA PRO A 53 -6.28 -13.84 -18.36
C PRO A 53 -4.84 -13.55 -18.80
N TYR A 54 -4.63 -13.06 -20.02
CA TYR A 54 -3.29 -12.71 -20.51
C TYR A 54 -2.65 -11.60 -19.70
N LYS A 55 -3.45 -10.61 -19.27
CA LYS A 55 -2.96 -9.54 -18.38
C LYS A 55 -2.58 -10.08 -17.00
N LYS A 56 -3.36 -11.03 -16.49
CA LYS A 56 -3.06 -11.67 -15.19
C LYS A 56 -1.74 -12.43 -15.24
N ASP A 57 -1.54 -13.22 -16.28
CA ASP A 57 -0.31 -13.99 -16.45
C ASP A 57 0.91 -13.07 -16.59
N TYR A 58 0.80 -12.02 -17.43
CA TYR A 58 1.85 -11.02 -17.56
C TYR A 58 2.19 -10.34 -16.22
N LEU A 59 1.18 -9.96 -15.42
CA LEU A 59 1.42 -9.33 -14.12
C LEU A 59 2.20 -10.22 -13.14
N LEU A 60 1.94 -11.53 -13.16
CA LEU A 60 2.69 -12.50 -12.34
C LEU A 60 4.15 -12.60 -12.80
N GLU A 61 4.38 -12.70 -14.10
CA GLU A 61 5.72 -12.73 -14.68
C GLU A 61 6.49 -11.44 -14.37
N ASP A 62 5.84 -10.29 -14.53
CA ASP A 62 6.46 -8.99 -14.32
C ASP A 62 6.77 -8.73 -12.83
N CYS A 63 5.87 -9.11 -11.93
CA CYS A 63 6.15 -9.09 -10.49
C CYS A 63 7.40 -9.89 -10.16
N LYS A 64 7.54 -11.09 -10.70
CA LYS A 64 8.73 -11.92 -10.47
C LYS A 64 10.00 -11.23 -10.93
N ARG A 65 10.02 -10.68 -12.16
CA ARG A 65 11.16 -9.92 -12.69
C ARG A 65 11.54 -8.74 -11.78
N LEU A 66 10.54 -7.96 -11.33
CA LEU A 66 10.78 -6.81 -10.47
C LEU A 66 11.31 -7.20 -9.09
N PHE A 67 10.82 -8.29 -8.51
CA PHE A 67 11.31 -8.79 -7.23
C PHE A 67 12.74 -9.31 -7.35
N ASP A 68 13.06 -10.01 -8.46
CA ASP A 68 14.40 -10.47 -8.77
C ASP A 68 15.37 -9.28 -8.96
N GLU A 69 14.95 -8.23 -9.70
CA GLU A 69 15.73 -7.00 -9.90
C GLU A 69 16.06 -6.31 -8.57
N GLU A 70 15.07 -6.20 -7.68
CA GLU A 70 15.22 -5.60 -6.35
C GLU A 70 15.88 -6.56 -5.33
N LYS A 71 16.25 -7.78 -5.73
CA LYS A 71 16.82 -8.84 -4.88
C LYS A 71 15.91 -9.18 -3.68
N ILE A 72 14.61 -9.16 -3.90
CA ILE A 72 13.59 -9.51 -2.93
C ILE A 72 13.08 -10.90 -3.27
N ASN A 73 13.10 -11.82 -2.31
CA ASN A 73 12.52 -13.13 -2.51
C ASN A 73 10.99 -13.04 -2.58
N LEU A 74 10.40 -13.46 -3.69
CA LEU A 74 8.94 -13.57 -3.83
C LEU A 74 8.54 -15.02 -3.52
N VAL A 75 7.54 -15.20 -2.65
CA VAL A 75 6.98 -16.55 -2.39
C VAL A 75 6.34 -17.13 -3.64
N ASP A 76 6.39 -18.45 -3.78
CA ASP A 76 5.76 -19.15 -4.90
C ASP A 76 4.24 -18.99 -4.92
N GLU A 77 3.62 -18.94 -3.73
CA GLU A 77 2.19 -18.79 -3.57
C GLU A 77 1.87 -17.58 -2.68
N ILE A 78 1.35 -16.52 -3.31
CA ILE A 78 0.89 -15.33 -2.59
C ILE A 78 -0.43 -15.66 -1.88
N PRO A 79 -0.56 -15.35 -0.57
CA PRO A 79 -1.79 -15.61 0.17
C PRO A 79 -3.02 -15.00 -0.49
N ALA A 80 -4.16 -15.66 -0.32
CA ALA A 80 -5.45 -15.17 -0.80
C ALA A 80 -5.75 -13.75 -0.30
N ASP A 81 -6.68 -13.09 -0.97
CA ASP A 81 -7.17 -11.78 -0.56
C ASP A 81 -7.80 -11.83 0.83
N CYS A 82 -7.65 -10.75 1.56
CA CYS A 82 -8.24 -10.57 2.89
C CYS A 82 -9.12 -9.29 2.93
N ASN A 83 -9.63 -8.94 4.09
CA ASN A 83 -10.32 -7.67 4.28
C ASN A 83 -9.31 -6.51 4.31
N TRP A 84 -9.01 -5.95 3.14
CA TRP A 84 -8.01 -4.89 2.97
C TRP A 84 -8.26 -3.65 3.82
N PRO A 85 -9.49 -3.11 3.93
CA PRO A 85 -9.79 -2.01 4.85
C PRO A 85 -9.30 -2.25 6.27
N LYS A 86 -9.50 -3.45 6.83
CA LYS A 86 -9.07 -3.78 8.19
C LYS A 86 -7.55 -3.73 8.36
N VAL A 87 -6.80 -4.25 7.39
CA VAL A 87 -5.32 -4.18 7.43
C VAL A 87 -4.84 -2.73 7.35
N HIS A 88 -5.49 -1.92 6.50
CA HIS A 88 -5.16 -0.50 6.40
C HIS A 88 -5.57 0.28 7.65
N ALA A 89 -6.62 -0.13 8.36
CA ALA A 89 -7.01 0.46 9.64
C ALA A 89 -5.96 0.20 10.73
N ALA A 90 -5.44 -1.02 10.82
CA ALA A 90 -4.32 -1.34 11.72
C ALA A 90 -3.08 -0.49 11.40
N TRP A 91 -2.72 -0.36 10.13
CA TRP A 91 -1.63 0.53 9.72
C TRP A 91 -1.92 1.99 10.06
N HIS A 92 -3.13 2.46 9.81
CA HIS A 92 -3.51 3.86 10.01
C HIS A 92 -3.30 4.30 11.46
N ILE A 93 -3.79 3.54 12.43
CA ILE A 93 -3.63 3.88 13.85
C ILE A 93 -2.14 3.92 14.27
N ILE A 94 -1.33 3.02 13.75
CA ILE A 94 0.12 3.01 14.01
C ILE A 94 0.78 4.26 13.43
N ASN A 95 0.43 4.59 12.19
CA ASN A 95 0.97 5.75 11.47
C ASN A 95 0.55 7.08 12.11
N GLU A 96 -0.69 7.20 12.58
CA GLU A 96 -1.16 8.38 13.32
C GLU A 96 -0.43 8.57 14.66
N ASN A 97 -0.08 7.48 15.33
CA ASN A 97 0.68 7.53 16.58
C ASN A 97 2.16 7.84 16.35
N ASN A 98 2.76 7.27 15.31
CA ASN A 98 4.17 7.46 14.98
C ASN A 98 4.45 7.11 13.51
N LEU A 99 4.89 8.11 12.73
CA LEU A 99 5.13 7.96 11.29
C LEU A 99 6.23 6.94 10.97
N ASP A 100 7.29 6.87 11.78
CA ASP A 100 8.39 5.92 11.56
C ASP A 100 7.94 4.48 11.86
N LEU A 101 7.13 4.28 12.90
CA LEU A 101 6.51 2.98 13.17
C LEU A 101 5.50 2.61 12.10
N GLY A 102 4.70 3.56 11.61
CA GLY A 102 3.78 3.35 10.49
C GLY A 102 4.49 2.88 9.23
N LEU A 103 5.63 3.49 8.90
CA LEU A 103 6.46 3.08 7.78
C LEU A 103 7.08 1.68 8.01
N THR A 104 7.58 1.42 9.21
CA THR A 104 8.17 0.12 9.58
C THR A 104 7.12 -0.99 9.51
N PHE A 105 5.92 -0.75 10.06
CA PHE A 105 4.80 -1.68 9.95
C PHE A 105 4.45 -1.97 8.50
N MET A 106 4.36 -0.91 7.66
CA MET A 106 4.05 -1.04 6.23
C MET A 106 5.03 -1.98 5.53
N LEU A 107 6.33 -1.79 5.72
CA LEU A 107 7.35 -2.63 5.11
C LEU A 107 7.28 -4.08 5.61
N LYS A 108 7.08 -4.29 6.93
CA LYS A 108 6.95 -5.63 7.52
C LYS A 108 5.66 -6.34 7.06
N ALA A 109 4.57 -5.61 6.87
CA ALA A 109 3.33 -6.18 6.34
C ALA A 109 3.49 -6.66 4.89
N PHE A 110 4.14 -5.87 4.04
CA PHE A 110 4.48 -6.29 2.68
C PHE A 110 5.45 -7.48 2.66
N GLU A 111 6.51 -7.44 3.48
CA GLU A 111 7.44 -8.56 3.64
C GLU A 111 6.71 -9.83 4.09
N SER A 112 5.86 -9.73 5.10
CA SER A 112 5.08 -10.86 5.61
C SER A 112 4.24 -11.50 4.51
N ARG A 113 3.58 -10.67 3.68
CA ARG A 113 2.74 -11.17 2.60
C ARG A 113 3.55 -11.75 1.43
N PHE A 114 4.52 -10.99 0.91
CA PHE A 114 5.16 -11.31 -0.37
C PHE A 114 6.44 -12.13 -0.24
N GLN A 115 7.11 -12.12 0.91
CA GLN A 115 8.33 -12.87 1.12
C GLN A 115 8.14 -14.08 2.06
N LYS A 116 7.19 -13.98 3.01
CA LYS A 116 6.95 -15.06 3.99
C LYS A 116 5.66 -15.84 3.74
N GLY A 117 4.82 -15.42 2.78
CA GLY A 117 3.56 -16.09 2.46
C GLY A 117 2.52 -16.04 3.58
N LEU A 118 2.58 -15.03 4.46
CA LEU A 118 1.66 -14.90 5.57
C LEU A 118 0.41 -14.10 5.17
N ASN A 119 -0.75 -14.54 5.65
CA ASN A 119 -1.98 -13.77 5.49
C ASN A 119 -2.02 -12.63 6.50
N ILE A 120 -1.74 -11.41 6.03
CA ILE A 120 -1.75 -10.20 6.86
C ILE A 120 -3.16 -9.76 7.30
N GLY A 121 -4.21 -10.41 6.82
CA GLY A 121 -5.57 -10.25 7.34
C GLY A 121 -5.82 -10.97 8.65
N ASN A 122 -4.94 -11.90 9.04
CA ASN A 122 -5.02 -12.61 10.31
C ASN A 122 -4.53 -11.73 11.46
N LYS A 123 -5.30 -11.71 12.55
CA LYS A 123 -4.95 -10.93 13.74
C LYS A 123 -3.59 -11.34 14.32
N ASP A 124 -3.27 -12.63 14.36
CA ASP A 124 -2.00 -13.13 14.87
C ASP A 124 -0.80 -12.60 14.07
N THR A 125 -0.94 -12.44 12.74
CA THR A 125 0.10 -11.84 11.92
C THR A 125 0.29 -10.36 12.25
N ILE A 126 -0.81 -9.61 12.43
CA ILE A 126 -0.75 -8.20 12.84
C ILE A 126 -0.12 -8.07 14.23
N ILE A 127 -0.52 -8.90 15.20
CA ILE A 127 0.05 -8.93 16.55
C ILE A 127 1.57 -9.18 16.48
N THR A 128 2.00 -10.14 15.69
CA THR A 128 3.43 -10.44 15.52
C THR A 128 4.18 -9.24 14.97
N ILE A 129 3.66 -8.57 13.93
CA ILE A 129 4.30 -7.39 13.36
C ILE A 129 4.36 -6.24 14.39
N CYS A 130 3.26 -6.00 15.13
CA CYS A 130 3.22 -4.97 16.17
C CYS A 130 4.25 -5.22 17.26
N ASN A 131 4.35 -6.46 17.75
CA ASN A 131 5.35 -6.84 18.76
C ASN A 131 6.79 -6.63 18.25
N ASP A 132 7.04 -7.00 16.99
CA ASP A 132 8.35 -6.81 16.35
C ASP A 132 8.79 -5.34 16.25
N ILE A 133 7.85 -4.41 16.15
CA ILE A 133 8.13 -2.98 16.04
C ILE A 133 7.96 -2.21 17.36
N GLY A 134 7.55 -2.91 18.43
CA GLY A 134 7.32 -2.31 19.74
C GLY A 134 6.06 -1.44 19.82
N PHE A 135 5.02 -1.75 19.04
CA PHE A 135 3.73 -1.07 19.09
C PHE A 135 2.70 -1.92 19.85
N ASP A 136 1.78 -1.27 20.57
CA ASP A 136 0.68 -1.95 21.24
C ASP A 136 -0.24 -2.64 20.22
N SER A 137 -0.19 -3.97 20.19
CA SER A 137 -0.98 -4.77 19.27
C SER A 137 -2.48 -4.69 19.52
N GLU A 138 -2.92 -4.43 20.75
CA GLU A 138 -4.34 -4.30 21.09
C GLU A 138 -4.95 -3.06 20.40
N LEU A 139 -4.23 -1.94 20.37
CA LEU A 139 -4.64 -0.75 19.64
C LEU A 139 -4.79 -1.03 18.14
N ALA A 140 -3.85 -1.76 17.54
CA ALA A 140 -3.90 -2.11 16.12
C ALA A 140 -5.08 -3.05 15.81
N ILE A 141 -5.35 -4.04 16.65
CA ILE A 141 -6.46 -4.99 16.50
C ILE A 141 -7.82 -4.28 16.68
N ASN A 142 -7.94 -3.38 17.66
CA ASN A 142 -9.16 -2.60 17.89
C ASN A 142 -9.43 -1.67 16.69
N ALA A 143 -8.41 -1.05 16.12
CA ALA A 143 -8.53 -0.22 14.93
C ALA A 143 -9.12 -0.97 13.72
N MET A 144 -8.87 -2.28 13.59
CA MET A 144 -9.44 -3.11 12.52
C MET A 144 -10.97 -3.20 12.56
N GLU A 145 -11.58 -2.95 13.72
CA GLU A 145 -13.02 -2.98 13.93
C GLU A 145 -13.60 -1.58 14.22
N ASP A 146 -12.77 -0.53 14.16
CA ASP A 146 -13.16 0.84 14.47
C ASP A 146 -13.94 1.47 13.30
N VAL A 147 -15.17 1.91 13.60
CA VAL A 147 -16.09 2.49 12.62
C VAL A 147 -15.61 3.87 12.13
N GLU A 148 -14.98 4.67 12.99
CA GLU A 148 -14.50 6.00 12.62
C GLU A 148 -13.30 5.90 11.68
N ILE A 149 -12.39 4.95 11.95
CA ILE A 149 -11.26 4.67 11.05
C ILE A 149 -11.78 4.14 9.71
N ASP A 150 -12.75 3.23 9.72
CA ASP A 150 -13.37 2.72 8.50
C ASP A 150 -14.04 3.82 7.67
N ASN A 151 -14.75 4.76 8.33
CA ASN A 151 -15.35 5.93 7.70
C ASN A 151 -14.28 6.87 7.12
N TYR A 152 -13.18 7.08 7.83
CA TYR A 152 -12.04 7.83 7.31
C TYR A 152 -11.48 7.18 6.04
N LEU A 153 -11.22 5.88 6.05
CA LEU A 153 -10.71 5.14 4.89
C LEU A 153 -11.67 5.24 3.68
N LYS A 154 -12.98 5.16 3.92
CA LYS A 154 -14.01 5.40 2.89
C LYS A 154 -13.94 6.81 2.34
N SER A 155 -13.70 7.81 3.19
CA SER A 155 -13.63 9.21 2.78
C SER A 155 -12.52 9.50 1.77
N LEU A 156 -11.43 8.72 1.79
CA LEU A 156 -10.31 8.83 0.85
C LEU A 156 -10.73 8.61 -0.61
N THR A 157 -11.87 7.96 -0.86
CA THR A 157 -12.43 7.81 -2.22
C THR A 157 -12.73 9.15 -2.88
N LYS A 158 -13.01 10.19 -2.10
CA LYS A 158 -13.20 11.56 -2.59
C LYS A 158 -11.92 12.08 -3.23
N ILE A 159 -10.80 11.93 -2.51
CA ILE A 159 -9.48 12.38 -2.96
C ILE A 159 -9.03 11.55 -4.18
N MET A 160 -9.28 10.24 -4.16
CA MET A 160 -8.99 9.37 -5.32
C MET A 160 -9.71 9.86 -6.58
N ARG A 161 -11.01 10.22 -6.47
CA ARG A 161 -11.78 10.75 -7.60
C ARG A 161 -11.29 12.11 -8.05
N GLU A 162 -11.06 13.03 -7.11
CA GLU A 162 -10.57 14.38 -7.38
C GLU A 162 -9.24 14.34 -8.14
N LEU A 163 -8.30 13.53 -7.66
CA LEU A 163 -6.97 13.36 -8.25
C LEU A 163 -6.95 12.34 -9.39
N LYS A 164 -8.10 11.72 -9.72
CA LYS A 164 -8.26 10.70 -10.76
C LYS A 164 -7.26 9.55 -10.61
N VAL A 165 -7.00 9.11 -9.39
CA VAL A 165 -6.13 7.96 -9.10
C VAL A 165 -6.87 6.69 -9.46
N PHE A 166 -6.27 5.83 -10.28
CA PHE A 166 -6.89 4.62 -10.82
C PHE A 166 -6.15 3.32 -10.50
N GLY A 167 -5.01 3.39 -9.82
CA GLY A 167 -4.21 2.23 -9.46
C GLY A 167 -3.07 2.59 -8.52
N VAL A 168 -2.34 1.59 -8.04
CA VAL A 168 -1.25 1.74 -7.07
C VAL A 168 0.00 0.97 -7.48
N PRO A 169 1.21 1.48 -7.13
CA PRO A 169 1.45 2.75 -6.47
C PRO A 169 1.14 3.93 -7.40
N THR A 170 0.60 5.01 -6.86
CA THR A 170 0.52 6.29 -7.55
C THR A 170 1.05 7.37 -6.62
N LEU A 171 2.11 8.05 -7.02
CA LEU A 171 2.53 9.28 -6.37
C LEU A 171 1.84 10.48 -7.05
N VAL A 172 1.47 11.46 -6.24
CA VAL A 172 0.89 12.71 -6.74
C VAL A 172 1.70 13.86 -6.18
N TYR A 173 2.17 14.76 -7.06
CA TYR A 173 2.87 15.97 -6.69
C TYR A 173 2.36 17.14 -7.53
N LYS A 174 1.94 18.22 -6.88
CA LYS A 174 1.31 19.39 -7.52
C LYS A 174 0.19 18.97 -8.50
N ARG A 175 -0.67 18.04 -8.06
CA ARG A 175 -1.79 17.44 -8.82
C ARG A 175 -1.38 16.59 -10.03
N GLU A 176 -0.10 16.45 -10.34
CA GLU A 176 0.39 15.53 -11.38
C GLU A 176 0.55 14.11 -10.82
N ARG A 177 0.13 13.11 -11.59
CA ARG A 177 0.13 11.69 -11.21
C ARG A 177 1.30 10.96 -11.83
N PHE A 178 2.00 10.19 -11.01
CA PHE A 178 3.10 9.32 -11.39
C PHE A 178 2.70 7.89 -11.00
N TRP A 179 2.03 7.19 -11.91
CA TRP A 179 1.54 5.84 -11.68
C TRP A 179 2.59 4.80 -12.05
N GLY A 180 2.80 3.85 -11.16
CA GLY A 180 3.75 2.75 -11.32
C GLY A 180 5.07 3.00 -10.60
N GLN A 181 5.73 1.90 -10.23
CA GLN A 181 7.01 1.94 -9.52
C GLN A 181 8.14 2.52 -10.39
N ASP A 182 8.02 2.43 -11.69
CA ASP A 182 8.99 2.89 -12.70
C ASP A 182 8.97 4.42 -12.91
N ARG A 183 7.92 5.12 -12.47
CA ARG A 183 7.82 6.57 -12.54
C ARG A 183 8.43 7.30 -11.35
N ILE A 184 8.75 6.59 -10.27
CA ILE A 184 9.27 7.19 -9.03
C ILE A 184 10.66 7.85 -9.24
N PRO A 185 11.63 7.24 -9.94
CA PRO A 185 12.89 7.90 -10.23
C PRO A 185 12.74 9.18 -11.08
N TYR A 186 11.79 9.16 -12.04
CA TYR A 186 11.49 10.36 -12.83
C TYR A 186 10.89 11.46 -11.95
N LEU A 187 9.91 11.15 -11.10
CA LEU A 187 9.37 12.12 -10.14
C LEU A 187 10.47 12.72 -9.26
N LYS A 188 11.40 11.88 -8.76
CA LYS A 188 12.54 12.35 -7.94
C LYS A 188 13.40 13.38 -8.68
N SER A 189 13.51 13.30 -9.99
CA SER A 189 14.29 14.26 -10.77
C SER A 189 13.59 15.62 -10.96
N LEU A 190 12.30 15.72 -10.61
CA LEU A 190 11.49 16.94 -10.71
C LEU A 190 11.40 17.74 -9.41
N ILE A 191 11.84 17.14 -8.26
CA ILE A 191 11.69 17.72 -6.91
C ILE A 191 12.98 17.71 -6.11
#